data_dadecf6445291d7b0439aeaec333b56c
#
_entry.id   dadecf6445291d7b0439aeaec333b56c
#
_cell.length_a   1.000
_cell.length_b   1.000
_cell.length_c   1.000
_cell.angle_alpha   90.00
_cell.angle_beta   90.00
_cell.angle_gamma   90.00
#
_symmetry.space_group_name_H-M   'P 1'
#
loop_
_entity.id
_entity.type
_entity.pdbx_description
1 polymer ?
#
loop_
_entity_poly.entity_id
_entity_poly.type
_entity_poly.pdbx_seq_one_letter_code
_entity_poly.pdbx_strand_id
1 'polypeptide(L)'
;MLLNLVKKHLSGILLLILLSTSLFAQEHPWRANTEWAKMPGDRTWGSTSAVFPGKDGTMWVGERCGQNSCVGSEDDPILQFDRDGNVINSFGAGMIDWPHGIFVDKENNIWITDAACPGCSNAPRNQGKLGHQIIKFSSDGEVLMTLGKPGVKGDGNYEFNMPSDVLVAPNGDIFVADGHGSSGNNRIVKYDKDGKFIKTWGITGAEKGEFRDPHALAMDSEGKLYVGDRGNSRIQIFDQDGNWIATWTQFGRPSGLFIDKNDVLYSADSESHVPWSGNWGWKRGIRIGSTKDAWVVFFIPDPGQPDLNGSTTAAEGVAVDDQGNIYGAEVGPEQLVRYEHIGWRP
;
A
#
# COMPACT_ATOMS: atom_id res chain seq x y z
N MET A 1 -91.76 10.16 9.40
CA MET A 1 -91.08 10.81 10.50
C MET A 1 -90.10 9.86 11.10
N LEU A 2 -88.85 10.28 11.18
CA LEU A 2 -87.60 9.66 11.63
C LEU A 2 -86.93 8.63 10.73
N LEU A 3 -85.92 9.19 10.10
CA LEU A 3 -84.82 8.50 9.47
C LEU A 3 -83.96 7.80 10.51
N ASN A 4 -83.56 6.57 10.24
CA ASN A 4 -82.41 5.98 10.92
C ASN A 4 -81.34 5.65 9.87
N LEU A 5 -80.27 6.48 9.85
CA LEU A 5 -79.06 6.27 9.10
C LEU A 5 -78.26 5.12 9.67
N VAL A 6 -78.07 4.08 8.92
CA VAL A 6 -77.08 3.03 9.21
C VAL A 6 -75.77 3.51 8.66
N LYS A 7 -74.87 3.87 9.57
CA LYS A 7 -73.42 4.10 9.26
C LYS A 7 -72.74 2.75 9.09
N LYS A 8 -72.37 2.42 7.84
CA LYS A 8 -71.41 1.35 7.55
C LYS A 8 -70.01 1.89 7.81
N HIS A 9 -69.38 1.36 8.83
CA HIS A 9 -67.94 1.51 9.03
C HIS A 9 -67.23 0.58 8.03
N LEU A 10 -66.66 1.13 6.98
CA LEU A 10 -65.60 0.47 6.21
C LEU A 10 -64.28 0.66 7.00
N SER A 11 -63.88 -0.39 7.69
CA SER A 11 -62.50 -0.49 8.21
C SER A 11 -61.55 -0.81 7.05
N GLY A 12 -60.96 0.22 6.47
CA GLY A 12 -59.84 0.06 5.55
C GLY A 12 -58.62 -0.42 6.29
N ILE A 13 -58.27 -1.69 6.17
CA ILE A 13 -56.98 -2.22 6.58
C ILE A 13 -55.97 -1.71 5.55
N LEU A 14 -55.26 -0.66 5.89
CA LEU A 14 -54.10 -0.19 5.15
C LEU A 14 -52.94 -1.17 5.42
N LEU A 15 -52.78 -2.15 4.52
CA LEU A 15 -51.65 -3.06 4.53
C LEU A 15 -50.41 -2.25 4.14
N LEU A 16 -49.67 -1.71 5.11
CA LEU A 16 -48.34 -1.17 4.90
C LEU A 16 -47.43 -2.36 4.58
N ILE A 17 -47.19 -2.59 3.30
CA ILE A 17 -46.09 -3.42 2.82
C ILE A 17 -44.83 -2.60 3.10
N LEU A 18 -44.22 -2.85 4.23
CA LEU A 18 -42.80 -2.48 4.49
C LEU A 18 -41.97 -3.29 3.50
N LEU A 19 -41.75 -2.75 2.32
CA LEU A 19 -40.64 -3.15 1.49
C LEU A 19 -39.38 -2.79 2.28
N SER A 20 -38.89 -3.75 3.07
CA SER A 20 -37.50 -3.73 3.51
C SER A 20 -36.63 -3.84 2.25
N THR A 21 -36.31 -2.72 1.65
CA THR A 21 -35.14 -2.62 0.77
C THR A 21 -33.96 -2.89 1.67
N SER A 22 -33.58 -4.15 1.83
CA SER A 22 -32.22 -4.48 2.19
C SER A 22 -31.38 -3.79 1.12
N LEU A 23 -30.77 -2.66 1.46
CA LEU A 23 -29.63 -2.15 0.75
C LEU A 23 -28.58 -3.29 0.87
N PHE A 24 -28.59 -4.18 -0.12
CA PHE A 24 -27.42 -5.01 -0.35
C PHE A 24 -26.33 -4.00 -0.67
N ALA A 25 -25.42 -3.79 0.29
CA ALA A 25 -24.15 -3.24 -0.02
C ALA A 25 -23.64 -4.10 -1.18
N GLN A 26 -23.32 -3.49 -2.31
CA GLN A 26 -22.86 -4.22 -3.48
C GLN A 26 -21.65 -5.02 -3.02
N GLU A 27 -21.82 -6.35 -2.89
CA GLU A 27 -20.74 -7.22 -2.43
C GLU A 27 -19.63 -7.10 -3.46
N HIS A 28 -18.44 -6.70 -2.99
CA HIS A 28 -17.26 -6.69 -3.86
C HIS A 28 -16.92 -8.15 -4.26
N PRO A 29 -16.37 -8.39 -5.46
CA PRO A 29 -16.14 -9.72 -5.99
C PRO A 29 -14.87 -10.39 -5.43
N TRP A 30 -14.47 -10.09 -4.22
CA TRP A 30 -13.29 -10.66 -3.57
C TRP A 30 -13.62 -11.29 -2.22
N ARG A 31 -12.93 -12.38 -1.90
CA ARG A 31 -12.99 -13.06 -0.61
C ARG A 31 -11.60 -13.13 0.01
N ALA A 32 -11.47 -12.68 1.26
CA ALA A 32 -10.22 -12.74 1.99
C ALA A 32 -9.81 -14.21 2.27
N ASN A 33 -8.54 -14.51 2.03
CA ASN A 33 -7.87 -15.75 2.37
C ASN A 33 -6.57 -15.42 3.11
N THR A 34 -6.56 -15.63 4.41
CA THR A 34 -5.41 -15.38 5.30
C THR A 34 -4.46 -16.57 5.38
N GLU A 35 -4.87 -17.73 4.85
CA GLU A 35 -4.11 -18.98 4.91
C GLU A 35 -3.31 -19.26 3.60
N TRP A 36 -3.40 -18.35 2.62
CA TRP A 36 -2.75 -18.54 1.34
C TRP A 36 -1.23 -18.54 1.47
N ALA A 37 -0.65 -17.54 2.13
CA ALA A 37 0.78 -17.36 2.25
C ALA A 37 1.34 -18.19 3.40
N LYS A 38 2.21 -19.14 3.10
CA LYS A 38 2.75 -20.13 4.04
C LYS A 38 4.22 -19.82 4.32
N MET A 39 4.51 -19.42 5.55
CA MET A 39 5.90 -19.22 5.98
C MET A 39 6.65 -20.56 6.09
N PRO A 40 7.94 -20.61 5.74
CA PRO A 40 8.71 -21.85 5.80
C PRO A 40 9.04 -22.25 7.24
N GLY A 41 8.96 -23.56 7.54
CA GLY A 41 9.32 -24.12 8.84
C GLY A 41 8.49 -23.52 9.99
N ASP A 42 9.17 -23.13 11.05
CA ASP A 42 8.58 -22.52 12.25
C ASP A 42 8.61 -20.99 12.21
N ARG A 43 8.95 -20.39 11.07
CA ARG A 43 9.01 -18.93 10.92
C ARG A 43 7.62 -18.32 11.03
N THR A 44 7.49 -17.25 11.79
CA THR A 44 6.28 -16.44 11.91
C THR A 44 6.36 -15.21 11.02
N TRP A 45 5.21 -14.66 10.65
CA TRP A 45 5.14 -13.36 10.01
C TRP A 45 5.61 -12.25 10.95
N GLY A 46 6.35 -11.29 10.41
CA GLY A 46 6.55 -9.97 10.99
C GLY A 46 5.65 -8.92 10.34
N SER A 47 5.76 -7.70 10.77
CA SER A 47 5.11 -6.56 10.15
C SER A 47 5.43 -6.52 8.65
N THR A 48 4.41 -6.53 7.81
CA THR A 48 4.55 -6.66 6.36
C THR A 48 3.96 -5.43 5.68
N SER A 49 4.75 -4.70 4.90
CA SER A 49 4.32 -3.46 4.23
C SER A 49 4.52 -3.49 2.72
N ALA A 50 5.31 -4.43 2.21
CA ALA A 50 5.75 -4.46 0.83
C ALA A 50 5.24 -5.72 0.11
N VAL A 51 4.55 -5.55 -1.00
CA VAL A 51 4.10 -6.64 -1.87
C VAL A 51 4.06 -6.18 -3.32
N PHE A 52 4.59 -7.00 -4.25
CA PHE A 52 4.57 -6.69 -5.67
C PHE A 52 4.53 -7.96 -6.53
N PRO A 53 3.80 -7.99 -7.67
CA PRO A 53 3.75 -9.15 -8.53
C PRO A 53 5.10 -9.36 -9.24
N GLY A 54 5.58 -10.60 -9.19
CA GLY A 54 6.70 -11.06 -9.99
C GLY A 54 6.25 -11.61 -11.34
N LYS A 55 7.20 -12.12 -12.11
CA LYS A 55 6.89 -12.85 -13.34
C LYS A 55 6.19 -14.18 -13.02
N ASP A 56 5.46 -14.69 -14.00
CA ASP A 56 4.82 -16.03 -13.95
C ASP A 56 3.80 -16.20 -12.80
N GLY A 57 3.27 -15.08 -12.29
CA GLY A 57 2.27 -15.05 -11.24
C GLY A 57 2.80 -15.35 -9.84
N THR A 58 4.10 -15.19 -9.65
CA THR A 58 4.72 -15.17 -8.32
C THR A 58 4.48 -13.81 -7.63
N MET A 59 4.63 -13.78 -6.30
CA MET A 59 4.51 -12.55 -5.52
C MET A 59 5.78 -12.33 -4.71
N TRP A 60 6.35 -11.16 -4.80
CA TRP A 60 7.45 -10.72 -3.95
C TRP A 60 6.93 -9.94 -2.75
N VAL A 61 7.46 -10.24 -1.59
CA VAL A 61 7.01 -9.67 -0.31
C VAL A 61 8.23 -9.24 0.50
N GLY A 62 8.15 -8.05 1.06
CA GLY A 62 9.10 -7.57 2.08
C GLY A 62 8.44 -7.62 3.45
N GLU A 63 8.97 -8.43 4.35
CA GLU A 63 8.48 -8.54 5.72
C GLU A 63 9.61 -8.32 6.73
N ARG A 64 9.28 -7.97 7.96
CA ARG A 64 10.25 -7.49 8.96
C ARG A 64 10.71 -8.60 9.91
N CYS A 65 11.10 -9.77 9.34
CA CYS A 65 11.82 -10.85 10.01
C CYS A 65 11.13 -11.34 11.30
N GLY A 66 9.80 -11.65 11.20
CA GLY A 66 9.03 -12.14 12.34
C GLY A 66 8.79 -11.11 13.46
N GLN A 67 9.11 -9.83 13.20
CA GLN A 67 9.02 -8.72 14.16
C GLN A 67 8.58 -7.43 13.43
N ASN A 68 9.01 -6.26 13.92
CA ASN A 68 8.88 -4.99 13.21
C ASN A 68 10.24 -4.36 12.88
N SER A 69 11.27 -5.17 12.70
CA SER A 69 12.61 -4.80 12.23
C SER A 69 13.43 -6.07 12.01
N CYS A 70 14.32 -6.07 11.01
CA CYS A 70 15.22 -7.18 10.74
C CYS A 70 16.60 -7.04 11.43
N VAL A 71 16.79 -6.02 12.25
CA VAL A 71 18.06 -5.82 12.95
C VAL A 71 18.37 -6.99 13.88
N GLY A 72 19.50 -7.67 13.59
CA GLY A 72 19.95 -8.82 14.38
C GLY A 72 19.25 -10.14 14.07
N SER A 73 18.36 -10.16 13.08
CA SER A 73 17.78 -11.40 12.55
C SER A 73 18.70 -12.00 11.47
N GLU A 74 18.68 -13.31 11.38
CA GLU A 74 19.30 -14.09 10.29
C GLU A 74 18.26 -14.46 9.21
N ASP A 75 17.00 -14.08 9.39
CA ASP A 75 15.93 -14.31 8.43
C ASP A 75 16.06 -13.39 7.22
N ASP A 76 15.73 -13.92 6.06
CA ASP A 76 15.63 -13.15 4.82
C ASP A 76 14.38 -12.28 4.81
N PRO A 77 14.48 -10.96 4.67
CA PRO A 77 13.31 -10.07 4.64
C PRO A 77 12.57 -10.07 3.31
N ILE A 78 13.19 -10.52 2.22
CA ILE A 78 12.57 -10.55 0.89
C ILE A 78 12.23 -12.00 0.56
N LEU A 79 10.93 -12.24 0.32
CA LEU A 79 10.37 -13.58 0.05
C LEU A 79 9.67 -13.60 -1.29
N GLN A 80 9.85 -14.69 -2.05
CA GLN A 80 9.11 -14.95 -3.27
C GLN A 80 8.14 -16.11 -3.05
N PHE A 81 6.86 -15.86 -3.28
CA PHE A 81 5.80 -16.86 -3.18
C PHE A 81 5.39 -17.34 -4.56
N ASP A 82 5.14 -18.64 -4.71
CA ASP A 82 4.50 -19.22 -5.88
C ASP A 82 2.98 -18.99 -5.87
N ARG A 83 2.27 -19.43 -6.92
CA ARG A 83 0.81 -19.29 -7.03
C ARG A 83 0.02 -20.02 -5.95
N ASP A 84 0.62 -21.00 -5.30
CA ASP A 84 0.04 -21.82 -4.23
C ASP A 84 0.37 -21.27 -2.83
N GLY A 85 1.12 -20.16 -2.77
CA GLY A 85 1.50 -19.47 -1.54
C GLY A 85 2.67 -20.14 -0.79
N ASN A 86 3.49 -20.94 -1.46
CA ASN A 86 4.70 -21.47 -0.87
C ASN A 86 5.88 -20.54 -1.18
N VAL A 87 6.78 -20.38 -0.21
CA VAL A 87 8.04 -19.65 -0.44
C VAL A 87 8.95 -20.49 -1.32
N ILE A 88 9.37 -19.94 -2.45
CA ILE A 88 10.25 -20.59 -3.43
C ILE A 88 11.64 -19.95 -3.52
N ASN A 89 11.79 -18.74 -2.98
CA ASN A 89 13.05 -18.01 -2.92
C ASN A 89 13.03 -16.99 -1.78
N SER A 90 14.21 -16.72 -1.18
CA SER A 90 14.36 -15.67 -0.17
C SER A 90 15.79 -15.16 -0.12
N PHE A 91 15.99 -13.90 0.26
CA PHE A 91 17.31 -13.28 0.44
C PHE A 91 17.23 -11.95 1.21
N GLY A 92 18.41 -11.38 1.49
CA GLY A 92 18.57 -10.04 2.05
C GLY A 92 18.86 -9.99 3.55
N ALA A 93 19.07 -11.16 4.20
CA ALA A 93 19.44 -11.22 5.60
C ALA A 93 20.67 -10.35 5.94
N GLY A 94 20.59 -9.58 7.02
CA GLY A 94 21.67 -8.70 7.48
C GLY A 94 21.92 -7.45 6.63
N MET A 95 21.15 -7.22 5.57
CA MET A 95 21.32 -6.09 4.63
C MET A 95 20.28 -4.99 4.79
N ILE A 96 19.14 -5.30 5.40
CA ILE A 96 17.96 -4.45 5.51
C ILE A 96 17.53 -4.40 6.97
N ASP A 97 17.23 -3.20 7.47
CA ASP A 97 16.63 -2.98 8.79
C ASP A 97 15.12 -3.05 8.72
N TRP A 98 14.52 -2.25 7.83
CA TRP A 98 13.10 -2.01 7.81
C TRP A 98 12.56 -1.94 6.38
N PRO A 99 12.36 -3.12 5.75
CA PRO A 99 11.79 -3.18 4.40
C PRO A 99 10.43 -2.47 4.40
N HIS A 100 10.22 -1.58 3.40
CA HIS A 100 9.01 -0.77 3.38
C HIS A 100 8.29 -0.78 2.04
N GLY A 101 8.89 -0.32 0.95
CA GLY A 101 8.33 -0.40 -0.40
C GLY A 101 9.09 -1.41 -1.26
N ILE A 102 8.41 -2.07 -2.19
CA ILE A 102 9.01 -3.03 -3.11
C ILE A 102 8.48 -2.80 -4.54
N PHE A 103 9.36 -2.95 -5.51
CA PHE A 103 9.02 -2.89 -6.93
C PHE A 103 9.78 -3.97 -7.69
N VAL A 104 9.14 -4.60 -8.67
CA VAL A 104 9.79 -5.56 -9.57
C VAL A 104 9.86 -4.94 -10.97
N ASP A 105 11.09 -4.75 -11.48
CA ASP A 105 11.27 -4.13 -12.78
C ASP A 105 11.04 -5.13 -13.94
N LYS A 106 11.03 -4.61 -15.17
CA LYS A 106 10.75 -5.42 -16.36
C LYS A 106 11.81 -6.51 -16.63
N GLU A 107 13.00 -6.38 -16.09
CA GLU A 107 14.07 -7.37 -16.10
C GLU A 107 13.93 -8.42 -14.99
N ASN A 108 12.89 -8.30 -14.12
CA ASN A 108 12.65 -9.11 -12.93
C ASN A 108 13.67 -8.88 -11.80
N ASN A 109 14.23 -7.69 -11.72
CA ASN A 109 15.01 -7.30 -10.56
C ASN A 109 14.10 -6.73 -9.47
N ILE A 110 14.47 -6.95 -8.22
CA ILE A 110 13.71 -6.56 -7.06
C ILE A 110 14.32 -5.29 -6.47
N TRP A 111 13.54 -4.24 -6.41
CA TRP A 111 13.89 -3.00 -5.76
C TRP A 111 13.19 -2.94 -4.42
N ILE A 112 13.92 -2.62 -3.36
CA ILE A 112 13.39 -2.51 -2.00
C ILE A 112 13.87 -1.23 -1.34
N THR A 113 12.99 -0.54 -0.65
CA THR A 113 13.39 0.55 0.24
C THR A 113 13.67 0.00 1.64
N ASP A 114 14.78 0.42 2.21
CA ASP A 114 15.14 0.20 3.60
C ASP A 114 14.97 1.54 4.35
N ALA A 115 13.79 1.73 4.92
CA ALA A 115 13.42 3.02 5.46
C ALA A 115 14.12 3.37 6.77
N ALA A 116 14.56 2.39 7.53
CA ALA A 116 14.97 2.48 8.94
C ALA A 116 13.85 2.96 9.88
N CYS A 117 13.75 2.38 11.02
CA CYS A 117 12.82 2.87 12.04
C CYS A 117 13.47 3.06 13.40
N PRO A 118 14.03 4.27 13.67
CA PRO A 118 14.61 4.58 14.98
C PRO A 118 13.50 4.65 16.02
N GLY A 119 13.12 3.53 16.60
CA GLY A 119 12.10 3.45 17.64
C GLY A 119 10.89 2.56 17.33
N CYS A 120 10.87 1.90 16.17
CA CYS A 120 9.96 0.80 15.94
C CYS A 120 10.38 -0.38 16.83
N SER A 121 9.61 -0.57 17.91
CA SER A 121 9.58 -1.73 18.80
C SER A 121 10.88 -2.17 19.51
N ASN A 122 10.81 -3.35 20.08
CA ASN A 122 11.78 -4.00 20.96
C ASN A 122 13.08 -4.50 20.27
N ALA A 123 13.25 -4.22 18.98
CA ALA A 123 14.46 -4.61 18.27
C ALA A 123 15.70 -3.87 18.83
N PRO A 124 16.87 -4.50 18.87
CA PRO A 124 18.11 -3.81 19.20
C PRO A 124 18.25 -2.62 18.26
N ARG A 125 18.57 -1.45 18.78
CA ARG A 125 18.76 -0.27 17.95
C ARG A 125 19.79 -0.59 16.89
N ASN A 126 19.47 -0.32 15.64
CA ASN A 126 20.36 -0.50 14.46
C ASN A 126 21.71 0.21 14.60
N GLN A 127 21.86 1.12 15.56
CA GLN A 127 23.08 1.91 15.79
C GLN A 127 23.58 2.64 14.53
N GLY A 128 22.68 2.95 13.59
CA GLY A 128 22.99 3.66 12.36
C GLY A 128 23.76 2.83 11.32
N LYS A 129 23.63 1.52 11.30
CA LYS A 129 24.35 0.65 10.36
C LYS A 129 23.55 0.30 9.10
N LEU A 130 22.24 0.31 9.17
CA LEU A 130 21.32 -0.04 8.07
C LEU A 130 20.23 1.06 7.91
N GLY A 131 19.42 0.95 6.89
CA GLY A 131 18.37 1.92 6.61
C GLY A 131 18.80 3.08 5.73
N HIS A 132 17.85 3.92 5.36
CA HIS A 132 18.04 5.13 4.56
C HIS A 132 18.62 4.86 3.16
N GLN A 133 18.28 3.72 2.56
CA GLN A 133 18.78 3.27 1.27
C GLN A 133 17.71 2.60 0.42
N ILE A 134 17.97 2.50 -0.88
CA ILE A 134 17.25 1.67 -1.81
C ILE A 134 18.22 0.66 -2.38
N ILE A 135 17.85 -0.62 -2.40
CA ILE A 135 18.67 -1.68 -2.94
C ILE A 135 17.96 -2.34 -4.11
N LYS A 136 18.69 -2.51 -5.22
CA LYS A 136 18.28 -3.32 -6.35
C LYS A 136 18.96 -4.67 -6.26
N PHE A 137 18.19 -5.74 -6.25
CA PHE A 137 18.67 -7.11 -6.33
C PHE A 137 18.33 -7.75 -7.67
N SER A 138 19.13 -8.71 -8.11
CA SER A 138 18.67 -9.69 -9.10
C SER A 138 17.58 -10.58 -8.49
N SER A 139 16.88 -11.34 -9.32
CA SER A 139 15.92 -12.35 -8.83
C SER A 139 16.58 -13.45 -7.97
N ASP A 140 17.89 -13.60 -8.05
CA ASP A 140 18.65 -14.58 -7.27
C ASP A 140 19.29 -13.97 -6.00
N GLY A 141 19.01 -12.68 -5.69
CA GLY A 141 19.46 -12.00 -4.50
C GLY A 141 20.85 -11.35 -4.60
N GLU A 142 21.44 -11.23 -5.80
CA GLU A 142 22.67 -10.46 -5.99
C GLU A 142 22.38 -8.96 -5.96
N VAL A 143 23.17 -8.18 -5.21
CA VAL A 143 23.05 -6.71 -5.20
C VAL A 143 23.57 -6.14 -6.52
N LEU A 144 22.70 -5.50 -7.27
CA LEU A 144 23.02 -4.88 -8.56
C LEU A 144 23.26 -3.36 -8.43
N MET A 145 22.56 -2.71 -7.50
CA MET A 145 22.70 -1.26 -7.26
C MET A 145 22.27 -0.93 -5.83
N THR A 146 22.88 0.12 -5.26
CA THR A 146 22.42 0.75 -4.04
C THR A 146 22.37 2.26 -4.22
N LEU A 147 21.24 2.88 -3.91
CA LEU A 147 21.09 4.32 -3.79
C LEU A 147 21.03 4.67 -2.30
N GLY A 148 21.72 5.73 -1.91
CA GLY A 148 21.94 6.04 -0.49
C GLY A 148 23.17 5.35 0.09
N LYS A 149 23.32 5.48 1.40
CA LYS A 149 24.38 4.80 2.17
C LYS A 149 23.77 4.18 3.41
N PRO A 150 24.01 2.89 3.69
CA PRO A 150 23.46 2.23 4.86
C PRO A 150 23.67 3.02 6.13
N GLY A 151 22.61 3.31 6.87
CA GLY A 151 22.62 4.04 8.12
C GLY A 151 22.90 5.54 8.05
N VAL A 152 23.08 6.10 6.86
CA VAL A 152 23.36 7.53 6.67
C VAL A 152 22.11 8.26 6.22
N LYS A 153 21.49 8.98 7.16
CA LYS A 153 20.33 9.82 6.88
C LYS A 153 20.76 11.21 6.42
N GLY A 154 20.07 11.75 5.42
CA GLY A 154 20.33 13.09 4.91
C GLY A 154 19.30 13.56 3.89
N ASP A 155 19.51 14.75 3.35
CA ASP A 155 18.66 15.41 2.34
C ASP A 155 19.42 15.73 1.03
N GLY A 156 20.65 15.26 0.91
CA GLY A 156 21.46 15.40 -0.30
C GLY A 156 20.89 14.62 -1.49
N ASN A 157 21.51 14.78 -2.66
CA ASN A 157 21.05 14.11 -3.89
C ASN A 157 21.17 12.58 -3.86
N TYR A 158 22.02 12.04 -3.00
CA TYR A 158 22.26 10.61 -2.81
C TYR A 158 22.14 10.21 -1.32
N GLU A 159 21.30 10.90 -0.59
CA GLU A 159 20.99 10.62 0.80
C GLU A 159 19.46 10.60 0.95
N PHE A 160 18.96 9.81 1.87
CA PHE A 160 17.54 9.67 2.15
C PHE A 160 17.28 9.81 3.65
N ASN A 161 16.03 10.12 3.97
CA ASN A 161 15.55 10.12 5.34
C ASN A 161 14.25 9.34 5.42
N MET A 162 14.35 8.03 5.61
CA MET A 162 13.25 7.09 5.67
C MET A 162 12.51 7.00 4.31
N PRO A 163 13.17 6.51 3.23
CA PRO A 163 12.53 6.32 1.93
C PRO A 163 11.41 5.26 2.05
N SER A 164 10.21 5.65 1.66
CA SER A 164 9.01 4.82 1.83
C SER A 164 8.75 3.91 0.65
N ASP A 165 8.99 4.38 -0.58
CA ASP A 165 8.68 3.58 -1.78
C ASP A 165 9.61 3.90 -2.95
N VAL A 166 9.70 2.96 -3.89
CA VAL A 166 10.49 3.06 -5.11
C VAL A 166 9.69 2.55 -6.29
N LEU A 167 9.80 3.24 -7.44
CA LEU A 167 9.18 2.86 -8.70
C LEU A 167 10.17 3.05 -9.84
N VAL A 168 10.22 2.10 -10.77
CA VAL A 168 11.01 2.23 -12.00
C VAL A 168 10.07 2.38 -13.20
N ALA A 169 10.19 3.51 -13.88
CA ALA A 169 9.40 3.80 -15.08
C ALA A 169 9.81 2.90 -16.27
N PRO A 170 8.97 2.77 -17.31
CA PRO A 170 9.28 1.95 -18.48
C PRO A 170 10.58 2.34 -19.22
N ASN A 171 10.99 3.62 -19.16
CA ASN A 171 12.26 4.12 -19.71
C ASN A 171 13.47 3.83 -18.83
N GLY A 172 13.26 3.30 -17.61
CA GLY A 172 14.27 2.97 -16.62
C GLY A 172 14.53 4.07 -15.57
N ASP A 173 13.89 5.24 -15.68
CA ASP A 173 14.01 6.28 -14.64
C ASP A 173 13.46 5.76 -13.32
N ILE A 174 14.18 6.07 -12.24
CA ILE A 174 13.89 5.60 -10.89
C ILE A 174 13.29 6.75 -10.09
N PHE A 175 12.15 6.52 -9.48
CA PHE A 175 11.46 7.46 -8.58
C PHE A 175 11.47 6.92 -7.16
N VAL A 176 11.84 7.75 -6.20
CA VAL A 176 11.86 7.40 -4.77
C VAL A 176 11.00 8.39 -4.01
N ALA A 177 10.04 7.88 -3.23
CA ALA A 177 9.35 8.65 -2.21
C ALA A 177 10.21 8.67 -0.96
N ASP A 178 10.70 9.84 -0.58
CA ASP A 178 11.65 10.02 0.52
C ASP A 178 11.04 10.83 1.65
N GLY A 179 10.52 10.12 2.65
CA GLY A 179 9.91 10.85 3.75
C GLY A 179 8.87 10.12 4.58
N HIS A 180 9.10 8.88 4.99
CA HIS A 180 8.19 8.19 5.92
C HIS A 180 8.11 8.91 7.27
N GLY A 181 6.86 9.15 7.73
CA GLY A 181 6.58 9.78 9.01
C GLY A 181 6.87 11.28 9.07
N SER A 182 6.71 11.86 10.26
CA SER A 182 6.74 13.31 10.47
C SER A 182 8.12 13.96 10.32
N SER A 183 9.19 13.17 10.34
CA SER A 183 10.58 13.66 10.25
C SER A 183 11.26 13.36 8.92
N GLY A 184 10.54 12.79 7.95
CA GLY A 184 11.04 12.52 6.62
C GLY A 184 11.32 13.77 5.80
N ASN A 185 12.02 13.61 4.67
CA ASN A 185 12.34 14.74 3.78
C ASN A 185 11.11 15.28 3.02
N ASN A 186 10.06 14.47 2.89
CA ASN A 186 8.82 14.82 2.23
C ASN A 186 9.01 15.29 0.78
N ARG A 187 9.73 14.49 0.00
CA ARG A 187 10.06 14.79 -1.40
C ARG A 187 10.00 13.54 -2.28
N ILE A 188 9.98 13.76 -3.58
CA ILE A 188 10.24 12.74 -4.59
C ILE A 188 11.63 12.99 -5.19
N VAL A 189 12.43 11.94 -5.34
CA VAL A 189 13.75 12.01 -5.98
C VAL A 189 13.74 11.16 -7.24
N LYS A 190 14.25 11.72 -8.33
CA LYS A 190 14.35 11.06 -9.64
C LYS A 190 15.79 10.81 -10.01
N TYR A 191 16.09 9.58 -10.44
CA TYR A 191 17.38 9.16 -10.99
C TYR A 191 17.17 8.57 -12.39
N ASP A 192 18.25 8.52 -13.18
CA ASP A 192 18.24 7.74 -14.41
C ASP A 192 18.42 6.23 -14.11
N LYS A 193 18.36 5.41 -15.16
CA LYS A 193 18.49 3.94 -15.07
C LYS A 193 19.83 3.46 -14.48
N ASP A 194 20.86 4.30 -14.49
CA ASP A 194 22.17 4.01 -13.96
C ASP A 194 22.39 4.57 -12.53
N GLY A 195 21.32 5.09 -11.92
CA GLY A 195 21.31 5.66 -10.57
C GLY A 195 21.91 7.05 -10.48
N LYS A 196 22.08 7.77 -11.59
CA LYS A 196 22.55 9.14 -11.59
C LYS A 196 21.40 10.10 -11.29
N PHE A 197 21.59 11.00 -10.33
CA PHE A 197 20.59 12.01 -9.95
C PHE A 197 20.18 12.88 -11.13
N ILE A 198 18.87 13.04 -11.30
CA ILE A 198 18.25 13.93 -12.30
C ILE A 198 17.69 15.14 -11.59
N LYS A 199 16.75 14.95 -10.66
CA LYS A 199 16.08 16.04 -9.96
C LYS A 199 15.36 15.57 -8.69
N THR A 200 14.90 16.52 -7.90
CA THR A 200 13.99 16.30 -6.77
C THR A 200 12.94 17.40 -6.75
N TRP A 201 11.76 17.09 -6.20
CA TRP A 201 10.70 18.05 -5.93
C TRP A 201 9.92 17.67 -4.69
N GLY A 202 9.20 18.64 -4.14
CA GLY A 202 8.44 18.49 -2.91
C GLY A 202 9.19 19.03 -1.69
N ILE A 203 8.40 19.53 -0.77
CA ILE A 203 8.81 19.99 0.57
C ILE A 203 7.68 19.62 1.53
N THR A 204 7.95 19.72 2.82
CA THR A 204 6.90 19.49 3.85
C THR A 204 5.81 20.56 3.75
N GLY A 205 4.56 20.12 3.53
CA GLY A 205 3.40 21.01 3.48
C GLY A 205 2.13 20.34 2.97
N ALA A 206 1.12 21.17 2.63
CA ALA A 206 -0.19 20.70 2.17
C ALA A 206 -0.63 21.34 0.84
N GLU A 207 0.15 22.25 0.28
CA GLU A 207 -0.13 22.85 -1.02
C GLU A 207 0.16 21.89 -2.17
N LYS A 208 -0.08 22.30 -3.40
CA LYS A 208 0.24 21.53 -4.61
C LYS A 208 1.74 21.30 -4.71
N GLY A 209 2.15 20.04 -4.84
CA GLY A 209 3.55 19.65 -4.91
C GLY A 209 4.27 19.62 -3.57
N GLU A 210 3.60 19.96 -2.47
CA GLU A 210 4.10 19.75 -1.11
C GLU A 210 3.58 18.41 -0.58
N PHE A 211 4.31 17.79 0.33
CA PHE A 211 3.98 16.47 0.87
C PHE A 211 4.02 16.43 2.40
N ARG A 212 3.26 15.52 2.95
CA ARG A 212 3.42 15.01 4.30
C ARG A 212 3.40 13.50 4.22
N ASP A 213 4.53 12.87 4.55
CA ASP A 213 4.60 11.43 4.54
C ASP A 213 4.24 10.84 3.15
N PRO A 214 4.97 11.22 2.07
CA PRO A 214 4.80 10.59 0.77
C PRO A 214 5.14 9.11 0.89
N HIS A 215 4.14 8.21 0.74
CA HIS A 215 4.22 6.87 1.26
C HIS A 215 4.25 5.78 0.18
N ALA A 216 3.61 6.03 -0.95
CA ALA A 216 3.49 5.07 -2.03
C ALA A 216 3.59 5.73 -3.39
N LEU A 217 4.07 4.98 -4.37
CA LEU A 217 4.21 5.39 -5.77
C LEU A 217 3.50 4.38 -6.67
N ALA A 218 2.82 4.88 -7.70
CA ALA A 218 2.33 4.07 -8.82
C ALA A 218 2.42 4.88 -10.11
N MET A 219 2.39 4.20 -11.26
CA MET A 219 2.42 4.85 -12.57
C MET A 219 1.38 4.22 -13.48
N ASP A 220 0.63 5.06 -14.21
CA ASP A 220 -0.33 4.59 -15.20
C ASP A 220 0.32 4.32 -16.56
N SER A 221 -0.47 3.78 -17.50
CA SER A 221 0.00 3.47 -18.85
C SER A 221 0.39 4.71 -19.67
N GLU A 222 -0.05 5.90 -19.28
CA GLU A 222 0.34 7.17 -19.88
C GLU A 222 1.63 7.75 -19.27
N GLY A 223 2.19 7.09 -18.25
CA GLY A 223 3.41 7.50 -17.56
C GLY A 223 3.19 8.61 -16.52
N LYS A 224 1.97 8.82 -16.06
CA LYS A 224 1.70 9.73 -14.95
C LYS A 224 2.08 9.06 -13.63
N LEU A 225 2.79 9.80 -12.79
CA LEU A 225 3.22 9.36 -11.47
C LEU A 225 2.16 9.74 -10.42
N TYR A 226 1.66 8.73 -9.72
CA TYR A 226 0.74 8.85 -8.59
C TYR A 226 1.50 8.74 -7.29
N VAL A 227 1.42 9.75 -6.45
CA VAL A 227 2.09 9.83 -5.14
C VAL A 227 1.03 9.77 -4.04
N GLY A 228 1.09 8.74 -3.23
CA GLY A 228 0.30 8.63 -2.01
C GLY A 228 0.82 9.59 -0.95
N ASP A 229 0.27 10.79 -0.89
CA ASP A 229 0.57 11.82 0.10
C ASP A 229 -0.23 11.54 1.39
N ARG A 230 0.20 10.49 2.10
CA ARG A 230 -0.53 9.83 3.18
C ARG A 230 -0.89 10.79 4.30
N GLY A 231 0.07 11.61 4.75
CA GLY A 231 -0.14 12.57 5.82
C GLY A 231 -1.15 13.66 5.50
N ASN A 232 -1.40 13.93 4.21
CA ASN A 232 -2.42 14.85 3.73
C ASN A 232 -3.71 14.14 3.27
N SER A 233 -3.78 12.81 3.39
CA SER A 233 -4.94 11.99 2.99
C SER A 233 -5.38 12.24 1.55
N ARG A 234 -4.42 12.19 0.63
CA ARG A 234 -4.65 12.46 -0.80
C ARG A 234 -3.66 11.71 -1.69
N ILE A 235 -4.00 11.57 -2.95
CA ILE A 235 -3.07 11.21 -4.02
C ILE A 235 -2.76 12.47 -4.81
N GLN A 236 -1.50 12.77 -5.05
CA GLN A 236 -1.11 13.79 -6.01
C GLN A 236 -0.55 13.14 -7.28
N ILE A 237 -0.91 13.69 -8.43
CA ILE A 237 -0.56 13.15 -9.75
C ILE A 237 0.37 14.15 -10.45
N PHE A 238 1.46 13.63 -10.99
CA PHE A 238 2.49 14.41 -11.68
C PHE A 238 2.81 13.79 -13.04
N ASP A 239 3.39 14.57 -13.94
CA ASP A 239 4.17 14.01 -15.02
C ASP A 239 5.55 13.53 -14.51
N GLN A 240 6.33 12.87 -15.36
CA GLN A 240 7.64 12.37 -14.96
C GLN A 240 8.70 13.46 -14.75
N ASP A 241 8.35 14.71 -15.07
CA ASP A 241 9.18 15.89 -14.79
C ASP A 241 8.79 16.59 -13.49
N GLY A 242 7.85 16.02 -12.74
CA GLY A 242 7.38 16.55 -11.45
C GLY A 242 6.44 17.74 -11.58
N ASN A 243 5.87 17.99 -12.76
CA ASN A 243 4.82 18.98 -12.91
C ASN A 243 3.50 18.41 -12.38
N TRP A 244 2.86 19.14 -11.48
CA TRP A 244 1.60 18.74 -10.89
C TRP A 244 0.47 18.74 -11.93
N ILE A 245 -0.34 17.65 -11.94
CA ILE A 245 -1.48 17.46 -12.83
C ILE A 245 -2.80 17.54 -12.07
N ALA A 246 -2.94 16.75 -10.98
CA ALA A 246 -4.19 16.64 -10.24
C ALA A 246 -3.97 16.26 -8.77
N THR A 247 -5.01 16.44 -7.97
CA THR A 247 -5.09 15.93 -6.59
C THR A 247 -6.40 15.19 -6.39
N TRP A 248 -6.33 13.97 -5.84
CA TRP A 248 -7.49 13.13 -5.54
C TRP A 248 -7.57 12.82 -4.04
N THR A 249 -8.74 13.04 -3.45
CA THR A 249 -8.98 12.83 -2.01
C THR A 249 -9.92 11.66 -1.70
N GLN A 250 -10.58 11.11 -2.71
CA GLN A 250 -11.59 10.06 -2.56
C GLN A 250 -11.02 8.65 -2.33
N PHE A 251 -9.70 8.48 -2.46
CA PHE A 251 -9.03 7.21 -2.25
C PHE A 251 -8.55 6.98 -0.81
N GLY A 252 -8.95 7.82 0.12
CA GLY A 252 -8.65 7.70 1.55
C GLY A 252 -7.28 8.24 1.93
N ARG A 253 -6.65 7.57 2.90
CA ARG A 253 -5.30 7.85 3.40
C ARG A 253 -4.33 6.82 2.79
N PRO A 254 -3.77 7.08 1.62
CA PRO A 254 -3.07 6.08 0.82
C PRO A 254 -1.74 5.66 1.47
N SER A 255 -1.73 4.46 2.06
CA SER A 255 -0.52 3.80 2.54
C SER A 255 0.18 3.03 1.42
N GLY A 256 -0.57 2.32 0.58
CA GLY A 256 -0.07 1.63 -0.61
C GLY A 256 -0.84 2.02 -1.85
N LEU A 257 -0.17 2.03 -2.99
CA LEU A 257 -0.77 2.25 -4.31
C LEU A 257 -0.29 1.17 -5.29
N PHE A 258 -1.21 0.69 -6.10
CA PHE A 258 -0.90 -0.17 -7.24
C PHE A 258 -1.80 0.23 -8.41
N ILE A 259 -1.25 0.28 -9.61
CA ILE A 259 -2.02 0.47 -10.86
C ILE A 259 -1.75 -0.74 -11.74
N ASP A 260 -2.82 -1.43 -12.14
CA ASP A 260 -2.71 -2.60 -13.00
C ASP A 260 -2.58 -2.22 -14.49
N LYS A 261 -2.36 -3.23 -15.35
CA LYS A 261 -2.21 -3.07 -16.81
C LYS A 261 -3.45 -2.48 -17.52
N ASN A 262 -4.59 -2.40 -16.84
CA ASN A 262 -5.83 -1.84 -17.36
C ASN A 262 -6.10 -0.43 -16.81
N ASP A 263 -5.12 0.18 -16.16
CA ASP A 263 -5.22 1.47 -15.48
C ASP A 263 -6.27 1.48 -14.35
N VAL A 264 -6.44 0.34 -13.67
CA VAL A 264 -7.21 0.27 -12.42
C VAL A 264 -6.27 0.60 -11.27
N LEU A 265 -6.66 1.58 -10.46
CA LEU A 265 -5.95 2.03 -9.27
C LEU A 265 -6.48 1.30 -8.04
N TYR A 266 -5.57 0.75 -7.26
CA TYR A 266 -5.81 0.16 -5.95
C TYR A 266 -5.09 1.01 -4.91
N SER A 267 -5.83 1.48 -3.90
CA SER A 267 -5.31 2.30 -2.79
C SER A 267 -5.58 1.60 -1.47
N ALA A 268 -4.54 1.15 -0.80
CA ALA A 268 -4.61 0.63 0.55
C ALA A 268 -4.63 1.78 1.56
N ASP A 269 -5.56 1.74 2.50
CA ASP A 269 -5.74 2.71 3.58
C ASP A 269 -5.67 1.97 4.91
N SER A 270 -4.50 1.95 5.53
CA SER A 270 -4.25 1.24 6.78
C SER A 270 -4.56 2.06 8.03
N GLU A 271 -4.77 3.37 7.91
CA GLU A 271 -4.73 4.28 9.05
C GLU A 271 -5.92 5.23 9.19
N SER A 272 -6.88 5.27 8.27
CA SER A 272 -8.09 6.08 8.46
C SER A 272 -8.84 5.68 9.73
N HIS A 273 -9.61 6.62 10.30
CA HIS A 273 -10.38 6.46 11.52
C HIS A 273 -9.58 6.41 12.85
N VAL A 274 -8.27 6.59 12.83
CA VAL A 274 -7.54 6.79 14.09
C VAL A 274 -7.55 8.28 14.48
N PRO A 275 -7.49 8.59 15.80
CA PRO A 275 -7.62 9.97 16.29
C PRO A 275 -6.63 10.96 15.69
N TRP A 276 -5.44 10.51 15.34
CA TRP A 276 -4.36 11.36 14.81
C TRP A 276 -4.34 11.47 13.27
N SER A 277 -5.12 10.64 12.55
CA SER A 277 -5.09 10.64 11.08
C SER A 277 -5.82 11.81 10.43
N GLY A 278 -6.68 12.49 11.16
CA GLY A 278 -7.52 13.57 10.63
C GLY A 278 -8.70 13.10 9.75
N ASN A 279 -8.78 11.82 9.44
CA ASN A 279 -9.80 11.21 8.56
C ASN A 279 -10.96 10.58 9.35
N TRP A 280 -11.59 11.34 10.20
CA TRP A 280 -12.74 10.88 10.95
C TRP A 280 -13.90 10.46 10.03
N GLY A 281 -14.46 9.26 10.29
CA GLY A 281 -15.57 8.73 9.52
C GLY A 281 -15.18 7.97 8.26
N TRP A 282 -13.92 7.97 7.88
CA TRP A 282 -13.41 7.11 6.82
C TRP A 282 -13.06 5.73 7.37
N LYS A 283 -13.33 4.68 6.57
CA LYS A 283 -12.99 3.30 6.93
C LYS A 283 -11.68 2.91 6.29
N ARG A 284 -10.89 2.10 7.01
CA ARG A 284 -9.71 1.41 6.50
C ARG A 284 -10.11 0.34 5.50
N GLY A 285 -9.23 -0.02 4.60
CA GLY A 285 -9.42 -1.03 3.60
C GLY A 285 -8.85 -0.64 2.24
N ILE A 286 -9.20 -1.38 1.20
CA ILE A 286 -8.68 -1.17 -0.14
C ILE A 286 -9.75 -0.52 -1.01
N ARG A 287 -9.45 0.65 -1.57
CA ARG A 287 -10.29 1.36 -2.54
C ARG A 287 -9.81 1.08 -3.94
N ILE A 288 -10.73 0.72 -4.81
CA ILE A 288 -10.45 0.32 -6.18
C ILE A 288 -11.20 1.25 -7.12
N GLY A 289 -10.50 1.78 -8.11
CA GLY A 289 -11.09 2.73 -9.05
C GLY A 289 -10.30 2.86 -10.35
N SER A 290 -10.65 3.83 -11.16
CA SER A 290 -10.04 4.06 -12.46
C SER A 290 -9.11 5.28 -12.43
N THR A 291 -7.98 5.19 -13.11
CA THR A 291 -7.10 6.34 -13.34
C THR A 291 -7.69 7.36 -14.32
N LYS A 292 -8.72 6.98 -15.09
CA LYS A 292 -9.31 7.81 -16.16
C LYS A 292 -10.30 8.85 -15.65
N ASP A 293 -11.15 8.45 -14.70
CA ASP A 293 -12.26 9.27 -14.19
C ASP A 293 -12.22 9.53 -12.69
N ALA A 294 -11.20 9.00 -12.01
CA ALA A 294 -10.98 9.16 -10.58
C ALA A 294 -12.11 8.59 -9.68
N TRP A 295 -12.94 7.70 -10.19
CA TRP A 295 -14.05 7.14 -9.41
C TRP A 295 -13.58 5.92 -8.61
N VAL A 296 -13.99 5.87 -7.35
CA VAL A 296 -13.90 4.65 -6.54
C VAL A 296 -15.10 3.78 -6.86
N VAL A 297 -14.87 2.62 -7.45
CA VAL A 297 -15.90 1.68 -7.89
C VAL A 297 -16.16 0.61 -6.81
N PHE A 298 -15.11 0.15 -6.13
CA PHE A 298 -15.20 -0.85 -5.08
C PHE A 298 -14.45 -0.42 -3.83
N PHE A 299 -14.91 -0.94 -2.72
CA PHE A 299 -14.24 -0.81 -1.43
C PHE A 299 -14.25 -2.18 -0.72
N ILE A 300 -13.08 -2.71 -0.44
CA ILE A 300 -12.89 -3.89 0.40
C ILE A 300 -12.58 -3.36 1.80
N PRO A 301 -13.53 -3.46 2.75
CA PRO A 301 -13.31 -2.97 4.09
C PRO A 301 -12.27 -3.84 4.82
N ASP A 302 -11.54 -3.23 5.75
CA ASP A 302 -10.72 -3.95 6.71
C ASP A 302 -11.61 -4.98 7.47
N PRO A 303 -11.25 -6.27 7.47
CA PRO A 303 -11.99 -7.28 8.23
C PRO A 303 -11.80 -7.14 9.73
N GLY A 304 -10.75 -6.46 10.19
CA GLY A 304 -10.47 -6.18 11.59
C GLY A 304 -11.40 -5.12 12.18
N GLN A 305 -11.58 -5.16 13.49
CA GLN A 305 -12.20 -4.03 14.20
C GLN A 305 -11.16 -2.91 14.28
N PRO A 306 -11.54 -1.64 13.97
CA PRO A 306 -10.62 -0.54 14.11
C PRO A 306 -10.14 -0.47 15.55
N ASP A 307 -8.85 -0.71 15.76
CA ASP A 307 -8.24 -0.47 17.06
C ASP A 307 -8.14 1.04 17.26
N LEU A 308 -8.90 1.54 18.22
CA LEU A 308 -8.91 2.95 18.59
C LEU A 308 -7.56 3.42 19.20
N ASN A 309 -6.67 2.47 19.52
CA ASN A 309 -5.34 2.77 20.09
C ASN A 309 -4.28 3.08 19.04
N GLY A 310 -4.63 3.07 17.74
CA GLY A 310 -3.76 3.59 16.68
C GLY A 310 -2.93 2.55 15.95
N SER A 311 -3.15 1.25 16.16
CA SER A 311 -2.53 0.21 15.33
C SER A 311 -3.14 0.18 13.92
N THR A 312 -2.34 -0.24 12.94
CA THR A 312 -2.81 -0.53 11.58
C THR A 312 -3.42 -1.92 11.57
N THR A 313 -4.63 -2.09 11.05
CA THR A 313 -5.35 -3.39 11.00
C THR A 313 -5.72 -3.78 9.58
N ALA A 314 -5.37 -2.98 8.59
CA ALA A 314 -5.64 -3.20 7.18
C ALA A 314 -4.35 -3.22 6.38
N ALA A 315 -4.47 -3.52 5.10
CA ALA A 315 -3.36 -3.50 4.15
C ALA A 315 -2.65 -2.15 4.14
N GLU A 316 -1.33 -2.17 4.30
CA GLU A 316 -0.43 -1.05 4.07
C GLU A 316 0.13 -1.12 2.65
N GLY A 317 0.66 -2.26 2.23
CA GLY A 317 0.99 -2.51 0.84
C GLY A 317 -0.15 -3.19 0.08
N VAL A 318 -0.26 -2.94 -1.21
CA VAL A 318 -1.25 -3.56 -2.09
C VAL A 318 -0.67 -3.90 -3.44
N ALA A 319 -1.01 -5.08 -3.97
CA ALA A 319 -0.67 -5.51 -5.31
C ALA A 319 -1.78 -6.39 -5.89
N VAL A 320 -1.74 -6.62 -7.21
CA VAL A 320 -2.74 -7.43 -7.91
C VAL A 320 -2.04 -8.37 -8.88
N ASP A 321 -2.45 -9.64 -8.91
CA ASP A 321 -1.93 -10.61 -9.86
C ASP A 321 -2.67 -10.57 -11.21
N ASP A 322 -2.22 -11.40 -12.15
CA ASP A 322 -2.79 -11.51 -13.50
C ASP A 322 -4.20 -12.13 -13.53
N GLN A 323 -4.66 -12.73 -12.43
CA GLN A 323 -5.98 -13.31 -12.25
C GLN A 323 -6.97 -12.35 -11.56
N GLY A 324 -6.49 -11.18 -11.12
CA GLY A 324 -7.30 -10.19 -10.41
C GLY A 324 -7.44 -10.46 -8.92
N ASN A 325 -6.63 -11.35 -8.34
CA ASN A 325 -6.52 -11.47 -6.89
C ASN A 325 -5.71 -10.30 -6.35
N ILE A 326 -6.18 -9.73 -5.25
CA ILE A 326 -5.54 -8.60 -4.58
C ILE A 326 -4.76 -9.14 -3.39
N TYR A 327 -3.58 -8.60 -3.16
CA TYR A 327 -2.73 -8.93 -2.02
C TYR A 327 -2.58 -7.71 -1.13
N GLY A 328 -2.90 -7.87 0.15
CA GLY A 328 -2.75 -6.84 1.17
C GLY A 328 -1.67 -7.23 2.15
N ALA A 329 -0.60 -6.45 2.21
CA ALA A 329 0.48 -6.61 3.17
C ALA A 329 0.14 -5.82 4.44
N GLU A 330 0.05 -6.50 5.59
CA GLU A 330 -0.50 -5.93 6.82
C GLU A 330 0.57 -5.81 7.91
N VAL A 331 0.78 -4.59 8.38
CA VAL A 331 1.81 -4.28 9.40
C VAL A 331 1.37 -4.70 10.80
N GLY A 332 0.20 -4.28 11.25
CA GLY A 332 -0.29 -4.57 12.60
C GLY A 332 -0.68 -6.03 12.81
N PRO A 333 -1.47 -6.64 11.92
CA PRO A 333 -1.80 -8.06 12.00
C PRO A 333 -0.65 -9.01 11.70
N GLU A 334 0.47 -8.50 11.15
CA GLU A 334 1.65 -9.31 10.79
C GLU A 334 1.28 -10.48 9.87
N GLN A 335 0.83 -10.16 8.65
CA GLN A 335 0.38 -11.16 7.68
C GLN A 335 0.36 -10.62 6.24
N LEU A 336 0.18 -11.53 5.29
CA LEU A 336 -0.20 -11.23 3.92
C LEU A 336 -1.58 -11.84 3.63
N VAL A 337 -2.55 -10.99 3.29
CA VAL A 337 -3.91 -11.43 2.93
C VAL A 337 -4.05 -11.47 1.42
N ARG A 338 -4.49 -12.60 0.87
CA ARG A 338 -4.92 -12.71 -0.51
C ARG A 338 -6.44 -12.55 -0.58
N TYR A 339 -6.92 -11.54 -1.28
CA TYR A 339 -8.33 -11.36 -1.60
C TYR A 339 -8.59 -12.03 -2.96
N GLU A 340 -9.16 -13.22 -2.93
CA GLU A 340 -9.42 -14.05 -4.11
C GLU A 340 -10.58 -13.48 -4.91
N HIS A 341 -10.37 -13.29 -6.22
CA HIS A 341 -11.42 -12.85 -7.12
C HIS A 341 -12.41 -14.01 -7.39
N ILE A 342 -13.61 -13.91 -6.84
CA ILE A 342 -14.63 -14.96 -6.91
C ILE A 342 -15.60 -14.79 -8.10
N GLY A 343 -15.35 -13.83 -8.98
CA GLY A 343 -16.23 -13.47 -10.10
C GLY A 343 -17.51 -12.76 -9.66
N TRP A 344 -18.19 -12.15 -10.61
CA TRP A 344 -19.55 -11.66 -10.39
C TRP A 344 -20.47 -12.88 -10.25
N ARG A 345 -21.13 -13.01 -9.12
CA ARG A 345 -22.35 -13.81 -9.03
C ARG A 345 -23.52 -12.85 -9.25
N PRO A 346 -24.31 -13.03 -10.31
CA PRO A 346 -25.50 -12.21 -10.56
C PRO A 346 -26.55 -12.41 -9.47
#